data_8051aa483757e7feb396090485ec633e
#
_entry.id   8051aa483757e7feb396090485ec633e
#
_cell.length_a   1.000
_cell.length_b   1.000
_cell.length_c   1.000
_cell.angle_alpha   90.00
_cell.angle_beta   90.00
_cell.angle_gamma   90.00
#
_symmetry.space_group_name_H-M   'P 1'
#
loop_
_entity.id
_entity.type
_entity.pdbx_description
1 polymer ?
#
loop_
_entity_poly.entity_id
_entity_poly.type
_entity_poly.pdbx_seq_one_letter_code
_entity_poly.pdbx_strand_id
1 'polypeptide(L)'
;MSILEVSHVKKIYSTRFGGQKVTALADVSFTVDEGEYVAIMGESGSGKTTLLNILAALDRPTAGSVLLAGRDLTAVKEKALAAFRRDNLGFVFQDFNLLDTFSLRDNILLPLVLAGKKYPEMNRRLTPLAQVLGIEKLLNKYPYEVSGGQKQRCAVARALITQPQLVLAD
;
A
#
# COMPACT_ATOMS: atom_id res chain seq x y z
N MET A 1 -13.57 -15.88 -5.14
CA MET A 1 -12.98 -16.33 -3.86
C MET A 1 -12.47 -15.09 -3.15
N SER A 2 -12.88 -14.89 -1.90
CA SER A 2 -12.52 -13.64 -1.18
C SER A 2 -11.01 -13.57 -0.96
N ILE A 3 -10.38 -12.50 -1.44
CA ILE A 3 -8.97 -12.20 -1.20
C ILE A 3 -8.78 -11.35 0.06
N LEU A 4 -9.75 -10.47 0.35
CA LEU A 4 -9.77 -9.62 1.52
C LEU A 4 -11.10 -9.76 2.26
N GLU A 5 -11.03 -9.98 3.56
CA GLU A 5 -12.19 -10.02 4.44
C GLU A 5 -11.97 -9.05 5.60
N VAL A 6 -12.88 -8.10 5.73
CA VAL A 6 -12.89 -7.10 6.79
C VAL A 6 -14.14 -7.35 7.64
N SER A 7 -13.94 -7.62 8.93
CA SER A 7 -15.02 -8.02 9.82
C SER A 7 -15.05 -7.15 11.08
N HIS A 8 -16.10 -6.38 11.24
CA HIS A 8 -16.40 -5.55 12.41
C HIS A 8 -15.23 -4.66 12.85
N VAL A 9 -14.47 -4.11 11.88
CA VAL A 9 -13.32 -3.27 12.16
C VAL A 9 -13.76 -1.97 12.79
N LYS A 10 -13.21 -1.70 13.97
CA LYS A 10 -13.40 -0.49 14.76
C LYS A 10 -12.05 0.16 15.03
N LYS A 11 -11.98 1.49 14.94
CA LYS A 11 -10.79 2.25 15.31
C LYS A 11 -11.16 3.45 16.16
N ILE A 12 -10.59 3.50 17.36
CA ILE A 12 -10.72 4.60 18.30
C ILE A 12 -9.33 5.12 18.61
N TYR A 13 -9.10 6.40 18.39
CA TYR A 13 -7.90 7.10 18.83
C TYR A 13 -8.16 7.74 20.19
N SER A 14 -7.18 7.64 21.09
CA SER A 14 -7.18 8.31 22.40
C SER A 14 -5.92 9.13 22.54
N THR A 15 -6.00 10.33 23.11
CA THR A 15 -4.83 11.12 23.45
C THR A 15 -4.16 10.59 24.72
N ARG A 16 -2.82 10.69 24.82
CA ARG A 16 -2.00 10.15 25.93
C ARG A 16 -2.38 10.64 27.33
N PHE A 17 -3.12 11.72 27.46
CA PHE A 17 -3.42 12.37 28.73
C PHE A 17 -4.93 12.36 29.09
N GLY A 18 -5.65 11.28 28.76
CA GLY A 18 -7.06 11.13 29.15
C GLY A 18 -8.02 12.08 28.41
N GLY A 19 -7.61 12.57 27.24
CA GLY A 19 -8.41 13.44 26.41
C GLY A 19 -9.52 12.71 25.65
N GLN A 20 -10.25 13.47 24.86
CA GLN A 20 -11.41 13.02 24.10
C GLN A 20 -11.07 11.83 23.19
N LYS A 21 -11.86 10.77 23.27
CA LYS A 21 -11.79 9.64 22.36
C LYS A 21 -12.42 10.01 21.03
N VAL A 22 -11.72 9.75 19.92
CA VAL A 22 -12.22 9.97 18.56
C VAL A 22 -12.43 8.62 17.91
N THR A 23 -13.68 8.32 17.55
CA THR A 23 -14.00 7.12 16.78
C THR A 23 -13.80 7.42 15.30
N ALA A 24 -12.71 6.89 14.73
CA ALA A 24 -12.41 7.03 13.30
C ALA A 24 -13.14 6.00 12.45
N LEU A 25 -13.33 4.77 12.97
CA LEU A 25 -14.16 3.72 12.36
C LEU A 25 -15.05 3.13 13.43
N ALA A 26 -16.36 3.08 13.19
CA ALA A 26 -17.33 2.58 14.17
C ALA A 26 -17.56 1.08 14.05
N ASP A 27 -17.86 0.60 12.84
CA ASP A 27 -18.05 -0.82 12.51
C ASP A 27 -17.98 -0.93 10.98
N VAL A 28 -16.92 -1.53 10.46
CA VAL A 28 -16.73 -1.69 9.02
C VAL A 28 -16.57 -3.16 8.69
N SER A 29 -17.46 -3.66 7.81
CA SER A 29 -17.42 -5.04 7.34
C SER A 29 -17.67 -5.08 5.83
N PHE A 30 -16.79 -5.74 5.09
CA PHE A 30 -16.93 -6.01 3.65
C PHE A 30 -15.94 -7.09 3.22
N THR A 31 -16.15 -7.62 2.02
CA THR A 31 -15.25 -8.56 1.37
C THR A 31 -14.87 -8.06 0.00
N VAL A 32 -13.70 -8.47 -0.49
CA VAL A 32 -13.23 -8.20 -1.86
C VAL A 32 -12.80 -9.51 -2.46
N ASP A 33 -13.29 -9.81 -3.66
CA ASP A 33 -12.89 -11.00 -4.41
C ASP A 33 -11.62 -10.77 -5.23
N GLU A 34 -10.96 -11.85 -5.60
CA GLU A 34 -9.78 -11.79 -6.47
C GLU A 34 -10.15 -11.17 -7.82
N GLY A 35 -9.36 -10.18 -8.25
CA GLY A 35 -9.59 -9.43 -9.50
C GLY A 35 -10.66 -8.34 -9.40
N GLU A 36 -11.26 -8.14 -8.24
CA GLU A 36 -12.25 -7.09 -8.01
C GLU A 36 -11.57 -5.72 -7.82
N TYR A 37 -12.23 -4.68 -8.33
CA TYR A 37 -11.87 -3.28 -8.10
C TYR A 37 -12.94 -2.64 -7.22
N VAL A 38 -12.53 -2.13 -6.05
CA VAL A 38 -13.43 -1.52 -5.05
C VAL A 38 -13.06 -0.06 -4.81
N ALA A 39 -14.03 0.85 -4.89
CA ALA A 39 -13.87 2.25 -4.55
C ALA A 39 -14.47 2.54 -3.18
N ILE A 40 -13.66 3.10 -2.27
CA ILE A 40 -14.10 3.57 -0.96
C ILE A 40 -14.35 5.07 -1.04
N MET A 41 -15.60 5.48 -0.93
CA MET A 41 -16.03 6.87 -1.03
C MET A 41 -16.58 7.39 0.29
N GLY A 42 -16.52 8.71 0.48
CA GLY A 42 -17.03 9.39 1.67
C GLY A 42 -16.44 10.79 1.81
N GLU A 43 -17.05 11.60 2.68
CA GLU A 43 -16.59 12.95 2.98
C GLU A 43 -15.18 12.98 3.57
N SER A 44 -14.54 14.15 3.54
CA SER A 44 -13.25 14.35 4.24
C SER A 44 -13.43 14.06 5.73
N GLY A 45 -12.48 13.31 6.31
CA GLY A 45 -12.53 12.91 7.72
C GLY A 45 -13.44 11.70 8.02
N SER A 46 -14.04 11.04 7.02
CA SER A 46 -14.90 9.85 7.23
C SER A 46 -14.13 8.56 7.57
N GLY A 47 -12.81 8.62 7.69
CA GLY A 47 -11.99 7.46 8.10
C GLY A 47 -11.40 6.64 6.94
N LYS A 48 -11.50 7.08 5.67
CA LYS A 48 -10.96 6.35 4.51
C LYS A 48 -9.48 6.02 4.64
N THR A 49 -8.66 7.03 4.91
CA THR A 49 -7.20 6.85 5.11
C THR A 49 -6.91 5.97 6.33
N THR A 50 -7.70 6.09 7.40
CA THR A 50 -7.58 5.20 8.57
C THR A 50 -7.84 3.74 8.19
N LEU A 51 -8.90 3.48 7.41
CA LEU A 51 -9.21 2.14 6.92
C LEU A 51 -8.07 1.61 6.04
N LEU A 52 -7.61 2.40 5.06
CA LEU A 52 -6.49 2.00 4.19
C LEU A 52 -5.23 1.69 4.98
N ASN A 53 -4.89 2.47 6.02
CA ASN A 53 -3.74 2.21 6.88
C ASN A 53 -3.88 0.88 7.65
N ILE A 54 -5.08 0.53 8.09
CA ILE A 54 -5.34 -0.78 8.73
C ILE A 54 -5.19 -1.90 7.70
N LEU A 55 -5.76 -1.76 6.50
CA LEU A 55 -5.62 -2.75 5.42
C LEU A 55 -4.17 -2.90 4.97
N ALA A 56 -3.39 -1.83 5.02
CA ALA A 56 -1.96 -1.83 4.73
C ALA A 56 -1.09 -2.41 5.87
N ALA A 57 -1.69 -2.81 6.98
CA ALA A 57 -0.97 -3.21 8.19
C ALA A 57 0.03 -2.14 8.70
N LEU A 58 -0.30 -0.86 8.47
CA LEU A 58 0.41 0.32 9.00
C LEU A 58 -0.15 0.75 10.35
N ASP A 59 -1.41 0.42 10.62
CA ASP A 59 -2.09 0.65 11.90
C ASP A 59 -2.88 -0.61 12.28
N ARG A 60 -3.25 -0.72 13.55
CA ARG A 60 -4.05 -1.85 14.06
C ARG A 60 -5.46 -1.39 14.40
N PRO A 61 -6.48 -2.19 14.12
CA PRO A 61 -7.84 -1.90 14.58
C PRO A 61 -7.91 -1.99 16.11
N THR A 62 -8.85 -1.25 16.70
CA THR A 62 -9.18 -1.38 18.14
C THR A 62 -9.97 -2.66 18.41
N ALA A 63 -10.80 -3.07 17.45
CA ALA A 63 -11.56 -4.32 17.46
C ALA A 63 -11.83 -4.77 16.02
N GLY A 64 -12.28 -6.01 15.86
CA GLY A 64 -12.50 -6.63 14.56
C GLY A 64 -11.25 -7.29 13.99
N SER A 65 -11.36 -7.83 12.79
CA SER A 65 -10.27 -8.56 12.11
C SER A 65 -10.20 -8.20 10.63
N VAL A 66 -9.01 -8.36 10.06
CA VAL A 66 -8.73 -8.22 8.64
C VAL A 66 -7.96 -9.44 8.17
N LEU A 67 -8.53 -10.21 7.24
CA LEU A 67 -7.86 -11.35 6.64
C LEU A 67 -7.47 -11.01 5.19
N LEU A 68 -6.23 -11.28 4.83
CA LEU A 68 -5.74 -11.24 3.46
C LEU A 68 -5.34 -12.66 3.04
N ALA A 69 -5.98 -13.18 2.01
CA ALA A 69 -5.81 -14.56 1.55
C ALA A 69 -5.90 -15.58 2.72
N GLY A 70 -6.88 -15.38 3.60
CA GLY A 70 -7.11 -16.22 4.78
C GLY A 70 -6.13 -15.98 5.95
N ARG A 71 -5.16 -15.06 5.80
CA ARG A 71 -4.20 -14.74 6.86
C ARG A 71 -4.63 -13.49 7.63
N ASP A 72 -4.79 -13.63 8.93
CA ASP A 72 -5.17 -12.51 9.80
C ASP A 72 -4.01 -11.52 9.97
N LEU A 73 -4.20 -10.29 9.44
CA LEU A 73 -3.22 -9.20 9.53
C LEU A 73 -3.04 -8.71 10.96
N THR A 74 -4.07 -8.83 11.79
CA THR A 74 -4.03 -8.36 13.18
C THR A 74 -3.18 -9.28 14.06
N ALA A 75 -3.02 -10.54 13.67
CA ALA A 75 -2.21 -11.55 14.35
C ALA A 75 -0.73 -11.55 13.90
N VAL A 76 -0.35 -10.85 12.84
CA VAL A 76 1.04 -10.78 12.38
C VAL A 76 1.90 -10.07 13.41
N LYS A 77 3.00 -10.73 13.81
CA LYS A 77 3.96 -10.15 14.78
C LYS A 77 4.64 -8.91 14.19
N GLU A 78 4.90 -7.90 15.01
CA GLU A 78 5.52 -6.63 14.61
C GLU A 78 6.78 -6.81 13.76
N LYS A 79 7.66 -7.72 14.17
CA LYS A 79 8.91 -8.03 13.45
C LYS A 79 8.70 -8.58 12.02
N ALA A 80 7.53 -9.17 11.75
CA ALA A 80 7.19 -9.76 10.46
C ALA A 80 6.35 -8.83 9.58
N LEU A 81 5.80 -7.74 10.13
CA LEU A 81 4.89 -6.84 9.39
C LEU A 81 5.55 -6.19 8.18
N ALA A 82 6.81 -5.74 8.31
CA ALA A 82 7.52 -5.11 7.20
C ALA A 82 7.72 -6.05 6.00
N ALA A 83 8.13 -7.30 6.28
CA ALA A 83 8.26 -8.33 5.25
C ALA A 83 6.89 -8.70 4.67
N PHE A 84 5.88 -8.83 5.52
CA PHE A 84 4.52 -9.12 5.07
C PHE A 84 3.99 -8.04 4.11
N ARG A 85 4.12 -6.75 4.46
CA ARG A 85 3.73 -5.63 3.58
C ARG A 85 4.45 -5.69 2.24
N ARG A 86 5.78 -5.80 2.27
CA ARG A 86 6.61 -5.86 1.06
C ARG A 86 6.20 -6.99 0.12
N ASP A 87 5.87 -8.16 0.66
CA ASP A 87 5.67 -9.38 -0.11
C ASP A 87 4.22 -9.55 -0.59
N ASN A 88 3.25 -8.89 0.05
CA ASN A 88 1.83 -9.12 -0.22
C ASN A 88 1.04 -7.87 -0.60
N LEU A 89 1.52 -6.68 -0.28
CA LEU A 89 0.79 -5.43 -0.45
C LEU A 89 1.52 -4.48 -1.39
N GLY A 90 0.78 -3.83 -2.28
CA GLY A 90 1.21 -2.65 -3.02
C GLY A 90 0.49 -1.42 -2.48
N PHE A 91 1.19 -0.32 -2.23
CA PHE A 91 0.56 0.90 -1.75
C PHE A 91 0.94 2.09 -2.62
N VAL A 92 -0.07 2.82 -3.10
CA VAL A 92 0.07 4.10 -3.80
C VAL A 92 -0.42 5.20 -2.86
N PHE A 93 0.50 6.00 -2.35
CA PHE A 93 0.20 7.10 -1.44
C PHE A 93 -0.28 8.34 -2.19
N GLN A 94 -1.10 9.16 -1.56
CA GLN A 94 -1.61 10.43 -2.08
C GLN A 94 -0.48 11.36 -2.54
N ASP A 95 0.61 11.48 -1.76
CA ASP A 95 1.78 12.30 -2.08
C ASP A 95 2.89 11.51 -2.79
N PHE A 96 2.57 10.34 -3.34
CA PHE A 96 3.46 9.40 -4.04
C PHE A 96 4.61 8.84 -3.19
N ASN A 97 5.10 9.55 -2.19
CA ASN A 97 6.21 9.17 -1.29
C ASN A 97 7.43 8.60 -2.04
N LEU A 98 7.82 9.26 -3.14
CA LEU A 98 9.06 8.95 -3.84
C LEU A 98 10.23 9.60 -3.09
N LEU A 99 11.36 8.89 -3.02
CA LEU A 99 12.59 9.37 -2.41
C LEU A 99 13.33 10.27 -3.41
N ASP A 100 13.48 11.55 -3.09
CA ASP A 100 14.08 12.55 -4.00
C ASP A 100 15.57 12.31 -4.27
N THR A 101 16.25 11.60 -3.39
CA THR A 101 17.66 11.23 -3.53
C THR A 101 17.91 10.03 -4.43
N PHE A 102 16.85 9.34 -4.85
CA PHE A 102 16.90 8.15 -5.69
C PHE A 102 16.34 8.46 -7.08
N SER A 103 16.92 7.84 -8.11
CA SER A 103 16.32 7.83 -9.44
C SER A 103 14.93 7.20 -9.42
N LEU A 104 14.12 7.44 -10.44
CA LEU A 104 12.81 6.78 -10.54
C LEU A 104 12.96 5.26 -10.65
N ARG A 105 14.00 4.77 -11.34
CA ARG A 105 14.37 3.35 -11.37
C ARG A 105 14.59 2.80 -9.96
N ASP A 106 15.40 3.47 -9.16
CA ASP A 106 15.77 3.00 -7.82
C ASP A 106 14.56 3.05 -6.88
N ASN A 107 13.72 4.09 -6.99
CA ASN A 107 12.44 4.15 -6.27
C ASN A 107 11.54 2.94 -6.58
N ILE A 108 11.40 2.58 -7.86
CA ILE A 108 10.56 1.45 -8.28
C ILE A 108 11.15 0.12 -7.81
N LEU A 109 12.48 -0.04 -7.91
CA LEU A 109 13.17 -1.28 -7.57
C LEU A 109 13.38 -1.49 -6.07
N LEU A 110 13.23 -0.44 -5.25
CA LEU A 110 13.52 -0.48 -3.82
C LEU A 110 12.87 -1.68 -3.08
N PRO A 111 11.59 -2.01 -3.29
CA PRO A 111 10.99 -3.17 -2.63
C PRO A 111 11.68 -4.50 -2.98
N LEU A 112 12.14 -4.64 -4.22
CA LEU A 112 12.85 -5.85 -4.67
C LEU A 112 14.28 -5.91 -4.10
N VAL A 113 14.95 -4.76 -3.97
CA VAL A 113 16.25 -4.65 -3.31
C VAL A 113 16.13 -5.09 -1.85
N LEU A 114 15.12 -4.58 -1.13
CA LEU A 114 14.83 -4.98 0.26
C LEU A 114 14.45 -6.46 0.40
N ALA A 115 13.89 -7.05 -0.66
CA ALA A 115 13.61 -8.49 -0.74
C ALA A 115 14.84 -9.34 -1.13
N GLY A 116 16.01 -8.73 -1.32
CA GLY A 116 17.24 -9.44 -1.71
C GLY A 116 17.21 -10.01 -3.12
N LYS A 117 16.37 -9.46 -4.01
CA LYS A 117 16.28 -9.94 -5.40
C LYS A 117 17.53 -9.55 -6.18
N LYS A 118 17.95 -10.42 -7.11
CA LYS A 118 19.11 -10.17 -7.99
C LYS A 118 18.73 -9.22 -9.13
N TYR A 119 19.71 -8.44 -9.61
CA TYR A 119 19.52 -7.44 -10.66
C TYR A 119 18.86 -7.99 -11.95
N PRO A 120 19.21 -9.17 -12.48
CA PRO A 120 18.51 -9.71 -13.66
C PRO A 120 17.02 -9.94 -13.44
N GLU A 121 16.60 -10.38 -12.25
CA GLU A 121 15.19 -10.54 -11.91
C GLU A 121 14.49 -9.18 -11.78
N MET A 122 15.14 -8.20 -11.14
CA MET A 122 14.61 -6.85 -11.02
C MET A 122 14.36 -6.23 -12.40
N ASN A 123 15.31 -6.30 -13.32
CA ASN A 123 15.16 -5.79 -14.69
C ASN A 123 14.07 -6.52 -15.47
N ARG A 124 13.97 -7.84 -15.33
CA ARG A 124 12.91 -8.62 -15.99
C ARG A 124 11.51 -8.18 -15.58
N ARG A 125 11.33 -7.74 -14.33
CA ARG A 125 10.05 -7.22 -13.84
C ARG A 125 9.84 -5.76 -14.23
N LEU A 126 10.89 -4.94 -14.19
CA LEU A 126 10.81 -3.51 -14.45
C LEU A 126 10.49 -3.20 -15.92
N THR A 127 11.15 -3.87 -16.85
CA THR A 127 11.06 -3.53 -18.28
C THR A 127 9.62 -3.54 -18.81
N PRO A 128 8.84 -4.64 -18.70
CA PRO A 128 7.47 -4.66 -19.19
C PRO A 128 6.56 -3.68 -18.45
N LEU A 129 6.77 -3.50 -17.16
CA LEU A 129 5.98 -2.58 -16.34
C LEU A 129 6.22 -1.13 -16.73
N ALA A 130 7.48 -0.75 -16.98
CA ALA A 130 7.84 0.58 -17.45
C ALA A 130 7.24 0.88 -18.83
N GLN A 131 7.21 -0.11 -19.72
CA GLN A 131 6.59 0.00 -21.04
C GLN A 131 5.08 0.26 -20.94
N VAL A 132 4.37 -0.56 -20.20
CA VAL A 132 2.92 -0.42 -20.00
C VAL A 132 2.56 0.94 -19.39
N LEU A 133 3.36 1.45 -18.47
CA LEU A 133 3.13 2.74 -17.81
C LEU A 133 3.72 3.94 -18.57
N GLY A 134 4.45 3.70 -19.67
CA GLY A 134 5.04 4.76 -20.50
C GLY A 134 6.09 5.59 -19.76
N ILE A 135 6.90 4.97 -18.91
CA ILE A 135 7.91 5.63 -18.07
C ILE A 135 9.35 5.21 -18.40
N GLU A 136 9.58 4.43 -19.45
CA GLU A 136 10.91 3.90 -19.81
C GLU A 136 11.97 5.00 -19.91
N LYS A 137 11.64 6.10 -20.57
CA LYS A 137 12.56 7.24 -20.80
C LYS A 137 12.78 8.08 -19.53
N LEU A 138 12.01 7.82 -18.47
CA LEU A 138 12.06 8.58 -17.23
C LEU A 138 12.87 7.86 -16.13
N LEU A 139 13.21 6.59 -16.32
CA LEU A 139 13.80 5.75 -15.27
C LEU A 139 15.08 6.32 -14.65
N ASN A 140 15.89 7.03 -15.44
CA ASN A 140 17.14 7.64 -14.97
C ASN A 140 16.98 9.06 -14.41
N LYS A 141 15.74 9.61 -14.43
CA LYS A 141 15.44 10.92 -13.85
C LYS A 141 15.13 10.80 -12.35
N TYR A 142 15.21 11.92 -11.67
CA TYR A 142 14.83 12.06 -10.26
C TYR A 142 13.40 12.58 -10.11
N PRO A 143 12.73 12.38 -8.96
CA PRO A 143 11.35 12.85 -8.76
C PRO A 143 11.13 14.33 -9.05
N TYR A 144 12.09 15.20 -8.71
CA TYR A 144 11.98 16.65 -8.95
C TYR A 144 12.11 17.05 -10.42
N GLU A 145 12.52 16.13 -11.32
CA GLU A 145 12.68 16.38 -12.76
C GLU A 145 11.44 15.99 -13.58
N VAL A 146 10.40 15.49 -12.95
CA VAL A 146 9.22 14.92 -13.63
C VAL A 146 7.91 15.53 -13.11
N SER A 147 6.86 15.47 -13.94
CA SER A 147 5.55 15.99 -13.58
C SER A 147 4.84 15.11 -12.54
N GLY A 148 3.79 15.66 -11.89
CA GLY A 148 2.97 14.92 -10.92
C GLY A 148 2.38 13.62 -11.49
N GLY A 149 1.84 13.65 -12.71
CA GLY A 149 1.32 12.43 -13.36
C GLY A 149 2.42 11.41 -13.68
N GLN A 150 3.66 11.85 -13.95
CA GLN A 150 4.81 10.96 -14.11
C GLN A 150 5.24 10.35 -12.78
N LYS A 151 5.26 11.14 -11.70
CA LYS A 151 5.49 10.64 -10.32
C LYS A 151 4.45 9.59 -9.94
N GLN A 152 3.17 9.86 -10.23
CA GLN A 152 2.08 8.92 -9.95
C GLN A 152 2.31 7.57 -10.65
N ARG A 153 2.65 7.57 -11.95
CA ARG A 153 2.94 6.34 -12.69
C ARG A 153 4.13 5.59 -12.11
N CYS A 154 5.17 6.28 -11.64
CA CYS A 154 6.29 5.66 -10.95
C CYS A 154 5.88 5.06 -9.60
N ALA A 155 5.02 5.75 -8.83
CA ALA A 155 4.49 5.21 -7.57
C ALA A 155 3.63 3.95 -7.81
N VAL A 156 2.83 3.94 -8.89
CA VAL A 156 2.09 2.75 -9.33
C VAL A 156 3.05 1.61 -9.71
N ALA A 157 4.11 1.90 -10.49
CA ALA A 157 5.13 0.91 -10.84
C ALA A 157 5.77 0.31 -9.59
N ARG A 158 6.14 1.13 -8.60
CA ARG A 158 6.70 0.69 -7.32
C ARG A 158 5.74 -0.22 -6.55
N ALA A 159 4.44 0.11 -6.56
CA ALA A 159 3.43 -0.70 -5.89
C ALA A 159 3.23 -2.07 -6.56
N LEU A 160 3.36 -2.14 -7.89
CA LEU A 160 3.10 -3.36 -8.68
C LEU A 160 4.32 -4.26 -8.88
N ILE A 161 5.55 -3.74 -8.72
CA ILE A 161 6.80 -4.46 -9.06
C ILE A 161 6.99 -5.76 -8.27
N THR A 162 6.45 -5.82 -7.05
CA THR A 162 6.50 -7.01 -6.19
C THR A 162 5.46 -8.06 -6.55
N GLN A 163 4.52 -7.74 -7.45
CA GLN A 163 3.35 -8.58 -7.79
C GLN A 163 2.49 -8.85 -6.54
N PRO A 164 1.99 -7.82 -5.88
CA PRO A 164 1.26 -7.95 -4.63
C PRO A 164 -0.09 -8.65 -4.83
N GLN A 165 -0.62 -9.25 -3.76
CA GLN A 165 -1.97 -9.83 -3.73
C GLN A 165 -3.06 -8.76 -3.65
N LEU A 166 -2.75 -7.63 -3.01
CA LEU A 166 -3.68 -6.50 -2.85
C LEU A 166 -2.96 -5.19 -3.13
N VAL A 167 -3.58 -4.33 -3.92
CA VAL A 167 -3.12 -2.94 -4.14
C VAL A 167 -4.08 -1.98 -3.45
N LEU A 168 -3.53 -1.10 -2.64
CA LEU A 168 -4.24 -0.04 -1.95
C LEU A 168 -3.81 1.30 -2.52
N ALA A 169 -4.76 2.18 -2.83
CA ALA A 169 -4.48 3.53 -3.34
C ALA A 169 -5.27 4.57 -2.54
N ASP A 170 -4.59 5.60 -2.07
CA ASP A 170 -5.17 6.74 -1.34
C ASP A 170 -5.09 8.02 -2.17
#